data_647b45235b3b220cadb17edacb62da76
#
_entry.id   647b45235b3b220cadb17edacb62da76
#
_cell.length_a   1.000
_cell.length_b   1.000
_cell.length_c   1.000
_cell.angle_alpha   90.00
_cell.angle_beta   90.00
_cell.angle_gamma   90.00
#
_symmetry.space_group_name_H-M   'P 1'
#
loop_
_entity.id
_entity.type
_entity.pdbx_description
1 polymer ?
#
loop_
_entity_poly.entity_id
_entity_poly.type
_entity_poly.pdbx_seq_one_letter_code
_entity_poly.pdbx_strand_id
1 'polypeptide(L)'
;PNPDEIGVIGIGSVAETGDRQAPHHWGRVGDPLWPSMYDEYAQSKIIAERTLIHSGLKKWAWLRSSGIFHPGVVLILDPIMTHTTMNGVLEWILVEDAARLIRNIVTDYEVNPKFWRGVYNLGSGEPWRFSNYEIYSRMVSAFGADMRTWYDYNWYANRNFHGQWYTDSDYLE
;
A
#
# COMPACT_ATOMS: atom_id res chain seq x y z
N PRO A 1 -29.14 10.26 8.51
CA PRO A 1 -28.78 8.86 8.80
C PRO A 1 -28.24 8.78 10.22
N ASN A 2 -28.56 7.70 10.92
CA ASN A 2 -28.01 7.42 12.24
C ASN A 2 -26.52 7.15 12.13
N PRO A 3 -25.63 7.87 12.83
CA PRO A 3 -24.17 7.64 12.78
C PRO A 3 -23.77 6.21 13.12
N ASP A 4 -24.56 5.52 13.94
CA ASP A 4 -24.30 4.15 14.35
C ASP A 4 -24.50 3.11 13.22
N GLU A 5 -25.22 3.49 12.18
CA GLU A 5 -25.52 2.63 11.02
C GLU A 5 -24.57 2.85 9.84
N ILE A 6 -23.77 3.91 9.90
CA ILE A 6 -22.84 4.26 8.83
C ILE A 6 -21.52 3.53 9.05
N GLY A 7 -21.09 2.74 8.07
CA GLY A 7 -19.74 2.22 8.00
C GLY A 7 -18.84 3.14 7.18
N VAL A 8 -17.67 3.48 7.72
CA VAL A 8 -16.68 4.30 7.02
C VAL A 8 -15.41 3.48 6.80
N ILE A 9 -14.98 3.38 5.55
CA ILE A 9 -13.71 2.77 5.17
C ILE A 9 -12.78 3.87 4.69
N GLY A 10 -11.72 4.11 5.44
CA GLY A 10 -10.66 5.03 5.04
C GLY A 10 -9.56 4.30 4.27
N ILE A 11 -9.06 4.93 3.21
CA ILE A 11 -7.95 4.40 2.43
C ILE A 11 -6.67 5.16 2.77
N GLY A 12 -5.81 4.47 3.47
CA GLY A 12 -4.47 4.90 3.82
C GLY A 12 -3.41 4.49 2.80
N SER A 13 -2.17 4.49 3.23
CA SER A 13 -1.03 4.21 2.36
C SER A 13 0.12 3.54 3.12
N VAL A 14 0.89 2.71 2.43
CA VAL A 14 2.19 2.22 2.89
C VAL A 14 3.14 3.36 3.30
N ALA A 15 2.98 4.53 2.72
CA ALA A 15 3.77 5.72 3.04
C ALA A 15 3.67 6.15 4.50
N GLU A 16 2.59 5.82 5.20
CA GLU A 16 2.39 6.14 6.62
C GLU A 16 3.43 5.48 7.55
N THR A 17 3.93 4.32 7.15
CA THR A 17 4.97 3.58 7.88
C THR A 17 6.37 3.85 7.36
N GLY A 18 6.48 4.57 6.25
CA GLY A 18 7.69 5.18 5.72
C GLY A 18 8.72 4.20 5.18
N ASP A 19 9.94 4.57 5.41
CA ASP A 19 11.12 3.95 4.83
C ASP A 19 11.53 2.66 5.56
N ARG A 20 11.57 1.54 4.83
CA ARG A 20 12.10 0.26 5.29
C ARG A 20 13.28 -0.15 4.41
N GLN A 21 14.48 -0.10 4.99
CA GLN A 21 15.73 -0.41 4.29
C GLN A 21 16.19 -1.83 4.59
N ALA A 22 16.97 -2.40 3.69
CA ALA A 22 17.65 -3.67 3.95
C ALA A 22 18.48 -3.59 5.27
N PRO A 23 18.45 -4.62 6.10
CA PRO A 23 17.74 -5.89 5.96
C PRO A 23 16.30 -5.89 6.49
N HIS A 24 15.77 -4.74 6.92
CA HIS A 24 14.50 -4.61 7.64
C HIS A 24 13.34 -4.24 6.70
N HIS A 25 13.05 -5.09 5.72
CA HIS A 25 11.97 -4.83 4.75
C HIS A 25 10.56 -5.12 5.27
N TRP A 26 10.43 -5.78 6.41
CA TRP A 26 9.15 -6.21 6.94
C TRP A 26 8.51 -5.18 7.85
N GLY A 27 7.20 -5.05 7.73
CA GLY A 27 6.36 -4.21 8.58
C GLY A 27 5.04 -4.86 8.93
N ARG A 28 4.37 -4.31 9.92
CA ARG A 28 3.07 -4.76 10.42
C ARG A 28 2.25 -3.55 10.89
N VAL A 29 0.95 -3.74 11.06
CA VAL A 29 0.03 -2.69 11.52
C VAL A 29 0.48 -2.04 12.83
N GLY A 30 1.01 -2.84 13.78
CA GLY A 30 1.43 -2.35 15.10
C GLY A 30 2.74 -1.58 15.13
N ASP A 31 3.44 -1.44 14.01
CA ASP A 31 4.68 -0.67 13.97
C ASP A 31 4.39 0.84 14.05
N PRO A 32 5.34 1.63 14.58
CA PRO A 32 5.20 3.08 14.63
C PRO A 32 4.97 3.67 13.23
N LEU A 33 4.09 4.66 13.14
CA LEU A 33 3.95 5.49 11.96
C LEU A 33 5.19 6.38 11.85
N TRP A 34 5.95 6.19 10.77
CA TRP A 34 7.24 6.83 10.57
C TRP A 34 7.37 7.28 9.11
N PRO A 35 6.64 8.34 8.70
CA PRO A 35 6.67 8.82 7.34
C PRO A 35 8.08 9.29 6.96
N SER A 36 8.42 9.22 5.69
CA SER A 36 9.66 9.82 5.18
C SER A 36 9.67 11.32 5.45
N MET A 37 10.87 11.86 5.62
CA MET A 37 11.04 13.29 5.86
C MET A 37 10.47 14.10 4.67
N TYR A 38 9.68 15.12 4.98
CA TYR A 38 8.99 15.97 3.99
C TYR A 38 7.91 15.26 3.15
N ASP A 39 7.47 14.08 3.56
CA ASP A 39 6.34 13.40 2.92
C ASP A 39 5.01 13.95 3.44
N GLU A 40 4.56 15.04 2.85
CA GLU A 40 3.29 15.68 3.19
C GLU A 40 2.08 14.76 2.90
N TYR A 41 2.20 13.92 1.87
CA TYR A 41 1.17 12.93 1.56
C TYR A 41 1.01 11.93 2.71
N ALA A 42 2.10 11.31 3.15
CA ALA A 42 2.07 10.38 4.28
C ALA A 42 1.55 11.04 5.55
N GLN A 43 1.99 12.27 5.84
CA GLN A 43 1.49 13.04 6.98
C GLN A 43 -0.01 13.28 6.90
N SER A 44 -0.53 13.65 5.73
CA SER A 44 -1.97 13.85 5.53
C SER A 44 -2.77 12.56 5.77
N LYS A 45 -2.24 11.41 5.33
CA LYS A 45 -2.85 10.09 5.57
C LYS A 45 -2.85 9.72 7.05
N ILE A 46 -1.76 9.96 7.77
CA ILE A 46 -1.67 9.76 9.23
C ILE A 46 -2.70 10.62 9.98
N ILE A 47 -2.86 11.88 9.59
CA ILE A 47 -3.86 12.77 10.19
C ILE A 47 -5.27 12.22 9.94
N ALA A 48 -5.55 11.78 8.71
CA ALA A 48 -6.85 11.20 8.35
C ALA A 48 -7.13 9.89 9.12
N GLU A 49 -6.14 9.00 9.25
CA GLU A 49 -6.24 7.79 10.07
C GLU A 49 -6.62 8.12 11.51
N ARG A 50 -5.86 9.02 12.13
CA ARG A 50 -6.12 9.44 13.52
C ARG A 50 -7.49 10.09 13.68
N THR A 51 -7.90 10.91 12.70
CA THR A 51 -9.23 11.53 12.70
C THR A 51 -10.33 10.48 12.69
N LEU A 52 -10.17 9.44 11.85
CA LEU A 52 -11.14 8.36 11.78
C LEU A 52 -11.16 7.53 13.09
N ILE A 53 -10.00 7.19 13.64
CA ILE A 53 -9.88 6.47 14.92
C ILE A 53 -10.61 7.21 16.05
N HIS A 54 -10.47 8.53 16.08
CA HIS A 54 -11.06 9.37 17.13
C HIS A 54 -12.45 9.94 16.78
N SER A 55 -13.04 9.52 15.66
CA SER A 55 -14.32 10.07 15.18
C SER A 55 -15.54 9.73 16.05
N GLY A 56 -15.41 8.74 16.94
CA GLY A 56 -16.55 8.20 17.70
C GLY A 56 -17.48 7.28 16.90
N LEU A 57 -17.23 7.03 15.62
CA LEU A 57 -18.00 6.10 14.81
C LEU A 57 -17.89 4.68 15.36
N LYS A 58 -18.96 3.92 15.30
CA LYS A 58 -18.98 2.53 15.74
C LYS A 58 -18.43 1.56 14.68
N LYS A 59 -18.63 1.89 13.40
CA LYS A 59 -18.21 1.08 12.26
C LYS A 59 -17.22 1.88 11.42
N TRP A 60 -15.92 1.64 11.60
CA TRP A 60 -14.87 2.21 10.76
C TRP A 60 -13.75 1.19 10.54
N ALA A 61 -13.07 1.31 9.42
CA ALA A 61 -11.84 0.59 9.14
C ALA A 61 -10.87 1.50 8.36
N TRP A 62 -9.58 1.32 8.59
CA TRP A 62 -8.52 2.00 7.86
C TRP A 62 -7.66 0.98 7.13
N LEU A 63 -7.54 1.12 5.81
CA LEU A 63 -6.80 0.22 4.95
C LEU A 63 -5.55 0.93 4.43
N ARG A 64 -4.39 0.60 4.98
CA ARG A 64 -3.09 1.11 4.50
C ARG A 64 -2.73 0.37 3.22
N SER A 65 -3.14 0.94 2.08
CA SER A 65 -2.90 0.34 0.77
C SER A 65 -1.43 0.46 0.39
N SER A 66 -0.92 -0.61 -0.16
CA SER A 66 0.36 -0.61 -0.85
C SER A 66 0.21 -0.11 -2.30
N GLY A 67 1.22 -0.31 -3.15
CA GLY A 67 1.11 0.03 -4.57
C GLY A 67 0.03 -0.78 -5.27
N ILE A 68 -0.93 -0.11 -5.90
CA ILE A 68 -2.02 -0.79 -6.62
C ILE A 68 -1.53 -1.12 -8.03
N PHE A 69 -1.48 -2.41 -8.33
CA PHE A 69 -1.10 -2.90 -9.65
C PHE A 69 -2.35 -3.10 -10.52
N HIS A 70 -2.33 -2.50 -11.71
CA HIS A 70 -3.35 -2.67 -12.73
C HIS A 70 -2.69 -2.56 -14.12
N PRO A 71 -3.32 -3.09 -15.20
CA PRO A 71 -2.68 -3.09 -16.53
C PRO A 71 -2.23 -1.71 -17.03
N GLY A 72 -2.93 -0.65 -16.64
CA GLY A 72 -2.56 0.72 -17.03
C GLY A 72 -1.31 1.25 -16.35
N VAL A 73 -0.83 0.65 -15.26
CA VAL A 73 0.37 1.14 -14.55
C VAL A 73 1.61 1.03 -15.41
N VAL A 74 1.67 0.05 -16.30
CA VAL A 74 2.79 -0.16 -17.23
C VAL A 74 2.90 0.92 -18.31
N LEU A 75 1.86 1.73 -18.48
CA LEU A 75 1.79 2.84 -19.43
C LEU A 75 2.10 4.20 -18.76
N ILE A 76 2.34 4.22 -17.47
CA ILE A 76 2.64 5.46 -16.74
C ILE A 76 4.09 5.85 -17.03
N LEU A 77 4.24 6.94 -17.76
CA LEU A 77 5.53 7.61 -17.97
C LEU A 77 5.63 8.84 -17.06
N ASP A 78 5.73 8.58 -15.77
CA ASP A 78 5.73 9.61 -14.73
C ASP A 78 6.98 9.46 -13.85
N PRO A 79 7.64 10.56 -13.46
CA PRO A 79 8.78 10.54 -12.54
C PRO A 79 8.49 9.81 -11.22
N ILE A 80 7.22 9.65 -10.85
CA ILE A 80 6.83 8.85 -9.67
C ILE A 80 7.34 7.41 -9.76
N MET A 81 7.56 6.87 -10.95
CA MET A 81 8.10 5.52 -11.13
C MET A 81 9.55 5.39 -10.65
N THR A 82 10.24 6.49 -10.49
CA THR A 82 11.67 6.52 -10.11
C THR A 82 11.92 7.13 -8.73
N HIS A 83 10.84 7.44 -7.97
CA HIS A 83 10.97 8.07 -6.64
C HIS A 83 11.43 7.10 -5.54
N THR A 84 11.49 5.81 -5.84
CA THR A 84 11.99 4.76 -4.94
C THR A 84 13.30 4.18 -5.45
N THR A 85 14.04 3.51 -4.59
CA THR A 85 15.29 2.85 -4.96
C THR A 85 15.02 1.52 -5.68
N MET A 86 15.95 1.08 -6.52
CA MET A 86 15.85 -0.22 -7.20
C MET A 86 15.84 -1.41 -6.24
N ASN A 87 16.54 -1.31 -5.12
CA ASN A 87 16.59 -2.34 -4.08
C ASN A 87 15.53 -2.16 -2.99
N GLY A 88 14.69 -1.13 -3.10
CA GLY A 88 13.50 -0.99 -2.28
C GLY A 88 12.52 -2.14 -2.55
N VAL A 89 11.66 -2.42 -1.59
CA VAL A 89 10.69 -3.51 -1.69
C VAL A 89 9.27 -3.00 -1.53
N LEU A 90 8.32 -3.68 -2.16
CA LEU A 90 6.91 -3.41 -1.99
C LEU A 90 6.11 -4.71 -2.10
N GLU A 91 5.13 -4.87 -1.24
CA GLU A 91 4.08 -5.85 -1.45
C GLU A 91 2.94 -5.16 -2.20
N TRP A 92 2.79 -5.50 -3.46
CA TRP A 92 1.76 -4.90 -4.31
C TRP A 92 0.38 -5.48 -4.03
N ILE A 93 -0.66 -4.73 -4.38
CA ILE A 93 -2.03 -5.22 -4.39
C ILE A 93 -2.60 -5.17 -5.81
N LEU A 94 -3.24 -6.25 -6.23
CA LEU A 94 -4.02 -6.23 -7.46
C LEU A 94 -5.27 -5.39 -7.30
N VAL A 95 -5.61 -4.60 -8.31
CA VAL A 95 -6.83 -3.78 -8.30
C VAL A 95 -8.08 -4.65 -8.12
N GLU A 96 -8.09 -5.85 -8.67
CA GLU A 96 -9.18 -6.83 -8.52
C GLU A 96 -9.32 -7.31 -7.07
N ASP A 97 -8.22 -7.53 -6.36
CA ASP A 97 -8.23 -7.93 -4.96
C ASP A 97 -8.74 -6.80 -4.06
N ALA A 98 -8.29 -5.58 -4.31
CA ALA A 98 -8.78 -4.40 -3.61
C ALA A 98 -10.30 -4.22 -3.82
N ALA A 99 -10.76 -4.36 -5.07
CA ALA A 99 -12.19 -4.25 -5.41
C ALA A 99 -13.02 -5.37 -4.76
N ARG A 100 -12.49 -6.61 -4.76
CA ARG A 100 -13.14 -7.76 -4.12
C ARG A 100 -13.28 -7.56 -2.63
N LEU A 101 -12.22 -7.08 -1.95
CA LEU A 101 -12.26 -6.77 -0.53
C LEU A 101 -13.36 -5.74 -0.22
N ILE A 102 -13.38 -4.61 -0.93
CA ILE A 102 -14.40 -3.57 -0.72
C ILE A 102 -15.80 -4.12 -0.94
N ARG A 103 -16.01 -4.90 -2.01
CA ARG A 103 -17.29 -5.56 -2.25
C ARG A 103 -17.69 -6.47 -1.08
N ASN A 104 -16.78 -7.30 -0.61
CA ASN A 104 -17.06 -8.22 0.50
C ASN A 104 -17.43 -7.44 1.78
N ILE A 105 -16.68 -6.39 2.11
CA ILE A 105 -16.99 -5.56 3.28
C ILE A 105 -18.41 -4.96 3.16
N VAL A 106 -18.80 -4.48 1.98
CA VAL A 106 -20.12 -3.85 1.77
C VAL A 106 -21.24 -4.88 1.83
N THR A 107 -21.02 -6.11 1.33
CA THR A 107 -22.07 -7.14 1.29
C THR A 107 -22.17 -7.93 2.59
N ASP A 108 -21.05 -8.14 3.29
CA ASP A 108 -20.96 -9.03 4.45
C ASP A 108 -20.65 -8.30 5.78
N TYR A 109 -20.73 -6.97 5.77
CA TYR A 109 -20.31 -6.15 6.93
C TYR A 109 -21.07 -6.45 8.22
N GLU A 110 -22.27 -6.99 8.13
CA GLU A 110 -23.06 -7.42 9.30
C GLU A 110 -22.57 -8.77 9.86
N VAL A 111 -21.93 -9.57 9.04
CA VAL A 111 -21.49 -10.94 9.40
C VAL A 111 -20.13 -10.93 10.10
N ASN A 112 -19.28 -9.95 9.80
CA ASN A 112 -17.94 -9.87 10.40
C ASN A 112 -17.75 -8.60 11.25
N PRO A 113 -18.32 -8.55 12.47
CA PRO A 113 -18.18 -7.39 13.34
C PRO A 113 -16.74 -7.13 13.79
N LYS A 114 -15.86 -8.14 13.74
CA LYS A 114 -14.44 -8.01 14.14
C LYS A 114 -13.62 -7.16 13.16
N PHE A 115 -14.10 -7.00 11.93
CA PHE A 115 -13.45 -6.13 10.95
C PHE A 115 -13.51 -4.66 11.36
N TRP A 116 -14.60 -4.25 12.00
CA TRP A 116 -14.81 -2.85 12.34
C TRP A 116 -13.92 -2.40 13.52
N ARG A 117 -13.53 -1.14 13.50
CA ARG A 117 -12.60 -0.49 14.43
C ARG A 117 -11.18 -1.05 14.32
N GLY A 118 -10.81 -1.45 13.12
CA GLY A 118 -9.50 -2.00 12.78
C GLY A 118 -8.70 -1.16 11.80
N VAL A 119 -7.39 -1.29 11.89
CA VAL A 119 -6.42 -0.82 10.90
C VAL A 119 -5.79 -2.05 10.27
N TYR A 120 -5.62 -2.04 8.96
CA TYR A 120 -5.12 -3.19 8.20
C TYR A 120 -4.10 -2.75 7.17
N ASN A 121 -3.08 -3.58 6.97
CA ASN A 121 -2.20 -3.48 5.81
C ASN A 121 -2.85 -4.22 4.63
N LEU A 122 -2.89 -3.57 3.48
CA LEU A 122 -3.56 -4.06 2.29
C LEU A 122 -2.54 -4.38 1.20
N GLY A 123 -2.32 -5.66 0.96
CA GLY A 123 -1.46 -6.24 -0.07
C GLY A 123 -2.10 -7.50 -0.66
N SER A 124 -1.54 -8.06 -1.73
CA SER A 124 -1.97 -9.34 -2.32
C SER A 124 -1.07 -10.52 -1.92
N GLY A 125 -0.46 -10.42 -0.73
CA GLY A 125 0.30 -11.49 -0.10
C GLY A 125 1.64 -11.83 -0.76
N GLU A 126 2.18 -12.98 -0.39
CA GLU A 126 3.53 -13.43 -0.75
C GLU A 126 3.81 -13.40 -2.26
N PRO A 127 2.92 -13.83 -3.17
CA PRO A 127 3.19 -13.82 -4.61
C PRO A 127 3.41 -12.43 -5.19
N TRP A 128 3.04 -11.37 -4.46
CA TRP A 128 3.15 -9.98 -4.89
C TRP A 128 4.20 -9.18 -4.12
N ARG A 129 5.12 -9.86 -3.43
CA ARG A 129 6.28 -9.27 -2.76
C ARG A 129 7.47 -9.22 -3.69
N PHE A 130 7.83 -8.01 -4.14
CA PHE A 130 8.93 -7.79 -5.07
C PHE A 130 9.87 -6.70 -4.58
N SER A 131 11.13 -6.77 -5.03
CA SER A 131 11.94 -5.56 -5.11
C SER A 131 11.46 -4.70 -6.29
N ASN A 132 11.77 -3.41 -6.25
CA ASN A 132 11.42 -2.53 -7.36
C ASN A 132 12.10 -2.98 -8.67
N TYR A 133 13.35 -3.46 -8.59
CA TYR A 133 14.03 -4.03 -9.74
C TYR A 133 13.28 -5.22 -10.35
N GLU A 134 12.79 -6.14 -9.51
CA GLU A 134 12.08 -7.33 -9.99
C GLU A 134 10.76 -6.97 -10.68
N ILE A 135 9.93 -6.15 -10.06
CA ILE A 135 8.64 -5.79 -10.65
C ILE A 135 8.83 -5.00 -11.95
N TYR A 136 9.74 -4.03 -11.97
CA TYR A 136 10.00 -3.24 -13.19
C TYR A 136 10.62 -4.10 -14.30
N SER A 137 11.53 -5.03 -13.95
CA SER A 137 12.08 -5.97 -14.92
C SER A 137 11.00 -6.84 -15.55
N ARG A 138 10.05 -7.34 -14.75
CA ARG A 138 8.91 -8.12 -15.26
C ARG A 138 8.01 -7.27 -16.16
N MET A 139 7.70 -6.03 -15.75
CA MET A 139 6.89 -5.10 -16.55
C MET A 139 7.54 -4.82 -17.91
N VAL A 140 8.82 -4.46 -17.93
CA VAL A 140 9.55 -4.14 -19.15
C VAL A 140 9.71 -5.37 -20.06
N SER A 141 9.97 -6.55 -19.47
CA SER A 141 10.08 -7.81 -20.21
C SER A 141 8.77 -8.22 -20.87
N ALA A 142 7.63 -7.85 -20.33
CA ALA A 142 6.33 -8.12 -20.96
C ALA A 142 6.17 -7.41 -22.32
N PHE A 143 6.94 -6.33 -22.55
CA PHE A 143 7.03 -5.63 -23.83
C PHE A 143 8.23 -6.06 -24.70
N GLY A 144 8.95 -7.12 -24.30
CA GLY A 144 10.12 -7.60 -25.02
C GLY A 144 11.38 -6.75 -24.83
N ALA A 145 11.39 -5.87 -23.83
CA ALA A 145 12.53 -5.00 -23.54
C ALA A 145 13.34 -5.50 -22.32
N ASP A 146 14.56 -5.00 -22.18
CA ASP A 146 15.44 -5.29 -21.04
C ASP A 146 15.52 -4.04 -20.14
N MET A 147 15.23 -4.23 -18.87
CA MET A 147 15.27 -3.16 -17.86
C MET A 147 16.60 -2.40 -17.89
N ARG A 148 17.72 -3.09 -18.10
CA ARG A 148 19.07 -2.51 -18.14
C ARG A 148 19.30 -1.55 -19.29
N THR A 149 18.50 -1.63 -20.34
CA THR A 149 18.58 -0.78 -21.54
C THR A 149 17.43 0.22 -21.61
N TRP A 150 16.36 -0.02 -20.86
CA TRP A 150 15.15 0.80 -20.89
C TRP A 150 15.21 1.98 -19.95
N TYR A 151 15.78 1.79 -18.76
CA TYR A 151 15.90 2.83 -17.75
C TYR A 151 17.34 3.14 -17.40
N ASP A 152 17.66 4.43 -17.25
CA ASP A 152 18.92 4.86 -16.63
C ASP A 152 18.79 4.76 -15.11
N TYR A 153 19.69 4.00 -14.49
CA TYR A 153 19.72 3.85 -13.03
C TYR A 153 19.90 5.17 -12.29
N ASN A 154 20.50 6.17 -12.92
CA ASN A 154 20.66 7.51 -12.35
C ASN A 154 19.34 8.26 -12.19
N TRP A 155 18.27 7.81 -12.80
CA TRP A 155 16.93 8.39 -12.62
C TRP A 155 16.29 8.00 -11.30
N TYR A 156 16.71 6.89 -10.70
CA TYR A 156 16.12 6.37 -9.49
C TYR A 156 16.66 7.05 -8.25
N ALA A 157 15.82 7.17 -7.23
CA ALA A 157 16.26 7.63 -5.94
C ALA A 157 17.33 6.69 -5.38
N ASN A 158 18.27 7.22 -4.63
CA ASN A 158 19.33 6.47 -3.95
C ASN A 158 18.97 6.15 -2.49
N ARG A 159 17.83 6.66 -2.03
CA ARG A 159 17.27 6.40 -0.71
C ARG A 159 15.81 6.01 -0.86
N ASN A 160 15.40 4.96 -0.15
CA ASN A 160 14.00 4.54 -0.14
C ASN A 160 13.12 5.66 0.44
N PHE A 161 11.96 5.85 -0.17
CA PHE A 161 10.99 6.84 0.25
C PHE A 161 9.89 6.20 1.09
N HIS A 162 9.35 5.10 0.59
CA HIS A 162 8.41 4.23 1.29
C HIS A 162 8.42 2.86 0.62
N GLY A 163 8.00 1.86 1.35
CA GLY A 163 7.86 0.52 0.83
C GLY A 163 8.29 -0.53 1.82
N GLN A 164 7.53 -1.60 1.87
CA GLN A 164 7.78 -2.74 2.73
C GLN A 164 7.00 -3.94 2.26
N TRP A 165 7.37 -5.10 2.76
CA TRP A 165 6.54 -6.30 2.79
C TRP A 165 5.78 -6.35 4.10
N TYR A 166 4.58 -6.91 4.09
CA TYR A 166 3.77 -7.04 5.29
C TYR A 166 3.87 -8.43 5.90
N THR A 167 3.90 -8.49 7.23
CA THR A 167 3.81 -9.74 7.98
C THR A 167 2.37 -10.12 8.32
N ASP A 168 1.42 -9.25 8.02
CA ASP A 168 0.03 -9.32 8.46
C ASP A 168 -0.99 -8.91 7.37
N SER A 169 -0.60 -8.88 6.09
CA SER A 169 -1.52 -8.61 4.98
C SER A 169 -2.51 -9.75 4.75
N ASP A 170 -2.15 -10.98 5.11
CA ASP A 170 -2.98 -12.18 5.05
C ASP A 170 -4.21 -12.14 5.97
N TYR A 171 -4.27 -11.18 6.88
CA TYR A 171 -5.41 -11.01 7.78
C TYR A 171 -6.71 -10.64 7.05
N LEU A 172 -6.62 -10.17 5.80
CA LEU A 172 -7.75 -9.77 4.96
C LEU A 172 -8.06 -10.77 3.83
N GLU A 173 -7.36 -11.90 3.76
CA GLU A 173 -7.56 -12.96 2.78
C GLU A 173 -8.78 -13.91 3.12
#